data_1c364906a7b3c3de340fdeb281a4d330
#
_entry.id   1c364906a7b3c3de340fdeb281a4d330
#
_cell.length_a   1.000
_cell.length_b   1.000
_cell.length_c   1.000
_cell.angle_alpha   90.00
_cell.angle_beta   90.00
_cell.angle_gamma   90.00
#
_symmetry.space_group_name_H-M   'P 1'
#
loop_
_entity.id
_entity.type
_entity.pdbx_description
1 polymer ?
#
loop_
_entity_poly.entity_id
_entity_poly.type
_entity_poly.pdbx_seq_one_letter_code
_entity_poly.pdbx_strand_id
1 'polypeptide(L)'
;MKLEDIISNLSVYPVMGEPFTKDNTFEIKVDDFKTELLHLKDTSKTSLFQMYMDELRKVRKKKFAYGGYLEDRSWYARSPLFGKQRSIHLAVDVWAEEDTSVFAPISGTIHSFADNEGFGNYGPTLILEHDIEGQIFYTLYGHLSRKNIANWKKGAVIQKGEQIGNLGMMSENGDWPAHLHIQIIKDLQGMEGDYPGVSSIDNVQFYRLNCIDPKFLLRF
;
A
#
# COMPACT_ATOMS: atom_id res chain seq x y z
N MET A 1 -21.57 -1.75 15.52
CA MET A 1 -20.17 -2.20 15.71
C MET A 1 -19.29 -1.32 14.85
N LYS A 2 -18.10 -0.95 15.28
CA LYS A 2 -17.19 -0.18 14.44
C LYS A 2 -16.61 -1.08 13.35
N LEU A 3 -16.27 -0.54 12.18
CA LEU A 3 -15.71 -1.33 11.09
C LEU A 3 -14.37 -1.99 11.48
N GLU A 4 -13.58 -1.32 12.31
CA GLU A 4 -12.34 -1.86 12.88
C GLU A 4 -12.57 -3.14 13.67
N ASP A 5 -13.66 -3.21 14.45
CA ASP A 5 -14.03 -4.39 15.24
C ASP A 5 -14.45 -5.55 14.31
N ILE A 6 -15.21 -5.23 13.25
CA ILE A 6 -15.62 -6.22 12.24
C ILE A 6 -14.38 -6.81 11.57
N ILE A 7 -13.50 -5.95 11.04
CA ILE A 7 -12.28 -6.40 10.33
C ILE A 7 -11.38 -7.23 11.27
N SER A 8 -11.26 -6.82 12.54
CA SER A 8 -10.44 -7.54 13.53
C SER A 8 -10.91 -8.97 13.80
N ASN A 9 -12.19 -9.24 13.63
CA ASN A 9 -12.77 -10.57 13.85
C ASN A 9 -12.79 -11.45 12.59
N LEU A 10 -12.43 -10.92 11.40
CA LEU A 10 -12.41 -11.70 10.18
C LEU A 10 -11.29 -12.74 10.16
N SER A 11 -11.57 -13.88 9.56
CA SER A 11 -10.52 -14.79 9.11
C SER A 11 -9.92 -14.25 7.81
N VAL A 12 -8.66 -13.83 7.83
CA VAL A 12 -7.95 -13.25 6.70
C VAL A 12 -6.96 -14.22 6.09
N TYR A 13 -6.73 -14.10 4.78
CA TYR A 13 -5.61 -14.73 4.09
C TYR A 13 -4.41 -13.78 4.08
N PRO A 14 -3.18 -14.25 4.22
CA PRO A 14 -2.00 -13.39 4.19
C PRO A 14 -1.83 -12.68 2.85
N VAL A 15 -1.81 -11.35 2.85
CA VAL A 15 -1.75 -10.55 1.61
C VAL A 15 -0.50 -10.82 0.77
N MET A 16 0.62 -11.23 1.39
CA MET A 16 1.88 -11.58 0.72
C MET A 16 2.08 -13.10 0.62
N GLY A 17 0.99 -13.91 0.72
CA GLY A 17 1.01 -15.36 0.57
C GLY A 17 1.44 -16.14 1.80
N GLU A 18 2.01 -15.49 2.81
CA GLU A 18 2.39 -16.07 4.09
C GLU A 18 2.12 -15.11 5.24
N PRO A 19 1.81 -15.61 6.46
CA PRO A 19 1.56 -14.77 7.62
C PRO A 19 2.80 -13.94 7.99
N PHE A 20 2.56 -12.69 8.38
CA PHE A 20 3.61 -11.88 8.97
C PHE A 20 3.92 -12.37 10.38
N THR A 21 5.19 -12.57 10.66
CA THR A 21 5.68 -13.05 11.95
C THR A 21 6.94 -12.28 12.34
N LYS A 22 7.32 -12.36 13.60
CA LYS A 22 8.59 -11.78 14.07
C LYS A 22 9.81 -12.38 13.35
N ASP A 23 9.68 -13.57 12.76
CA ASP A 23 10.80 -14.25 12.09
C ASP A 23 10.99 -13.78 10.65
N ASN A 24 9.91 -13.38 9.95
CA ASN A 24 9.98 -12.97 8.54
C ASN A 24 9.72 -11.47 8.30
N THR A 25 9.34 -10.69 9.34
CA THR A 25 8.89 -9.29 9.18
C THR A 25 9.49 -8.38 10.26
N PHE A 26 9.68 -7.12 9.95
CA PHE A 26 10.04 -6.07 10.90
C PHE A 26 9.40 -4.74 10.54
N GLU A 27 9.13 -3.91 11.55
CA GLU A 27 8.63 -2.56 11.36
C GLU A 27 9.77 -1.61 11.01
N ILE A 28 9.50 -0.72 10.06
CA ILE A 28 10.34 0.40 9.69
C ILE A 28 9.60 1.70 10.04
N LYS A 29 10.31 2.65 10.63
CA LYS A 29 9.80 4.00 10.93
C LYS A 29 10.55 5.03 10.11
N VAL A 30 9.88 6.15 9.85
CA VAL A 30 10.47 7.30 9.13
C VAL A 30 11.83 7.72 9.69
N ASP A 31 11.97 7.72 11.01
CA ASP A 31 13.22 8.11 11.65
C ASP A 31 14.40 7.17 11.32
N ASP A 32 14.10 5.91 10.98
CA ASP A 32 15.10 4.94 10.53
C ASP A 32 15.67 5.29 9.14
N PHE A 33 14.96 6.12 8.36
CA PHE A 33 15.35 6.54 7.01
C PHE A 33 15.93 7.96 6.93
N LYS A 34 15.78 8.78 7.97
CA LYS A 34 16.08 10.22 7.87
C LYS A 34 17.51 10.49 7.40
N THR A 35 18.48 9.73 7.88
CA THR A 35 19.88 9.93 7.53
C THR A 35 20.15 9.48 6.09
N GLU A 36 19.67 8.32 5.72
CA GLU A 36 19.88 7.72 4.40
C GLU A 36 19.08 8.48 3.32
N LEU A 37 17.83 8.87 3.62
CA LEU A 37 16.98 9.63 2.69
C LEU A 37 17.40 11.10 2.54
N LEU A 38 18.10 11.69 3.51
CA LEU A 38 18.73 13.01 3.32
C LEU A 38 19.78 12.99 2.23
N HIS A 39 20.45 11.88 2.01
CA HIS A 39 21.37 11.67 0.89
C HIS A 39 20.64 11.33 -0.41
N LEU A 40 19.37 10.91 -0.36
CA LEU A 40 18.53 10.56 -1.52
C LEU A 40 17.65 11.74 -2.00
N LYS A 41 17.98 12.98 -1.64
CA LYS A 41 17.27 14.18 -2.12
C LYS A 41 17.29 14.35 -3.64
N ASP A 42 18.17 13.63 -4.31
CA ASP A 42 18.26 13.59 -5.77
C ASP A 42 17.36 12.46 -6.29
N THR A 43 16.34 12.83 -7.07
CA THR A 43 15.34 11.92 -7.68
C THR A 43 15.96 10.85 -8.59
N SER A 44 17.21 11.03 -9.01
CA SER A 44 17.95 10.04 -9.81
C SER A 44 18.35 8.78 -9.03
N LYS A 45 17.91 8.62 -7.77
CA LYS A 45 18.45 7.62 -6.84
C LYS A 45 17.40 6.68 -6.23
N THR A 46 16.26 6.44 -6.86
CA THR A 46 15.29 5.42 -6.39
C THR A 46 15.93 4.03 -6.39
N SER A 47 16.83 3.75 -7.34
CA SER A 47 17.61 2.51 -7.32
C SER A 47 18.46 2.35 -6.04
N LEU A 48 18.99 3.42 -5.48
CA LEU A 48 19.72 3.38 -4.20
C LEU A 48 18.76 3.12 -3.03
N PHE A 49 17.55 3.64 -3.09
CA PHE A 49 16.53 3.35 -2.08
C PHE A 49 16.09 1.88 -2.16
N GLN A 50 15.89 1.33 -3.36
CA GLN A 50 15.63 -0.10 -3.53
C GLN A 50 16.78 -0.95 -2.94
N MET A 51 18.03 -0.63 -3.31
CA MET A 51 19.21 -1.34 -2.79
C MET A 51 19.30 -1.25 -1.25
N TYR A 52 19.00 -0.09 -0.67
CA TYR A 52 18.97 0.08 0.78
C TYR A 52 17.91 -0.80 1.44
N MET A 53 16.69 -0.84 0.89
CA MET A 53 15.60 -1.68 1.40
C MET A 53 15.95 -3.17 1.31
N ASP A 54 16.56 -3.59 0.22
CA ASP A 54 16.97 -4.97 0.01
C ASP A 54 18.08 -5.38 0.98
N GLU A 55 19.10 -4.53 1.14
CA GLU A 55 20.20 -4.79 2.08
C GLU A 55 19.71 -4.81 3.53
N LEU A 56 18.81 -3.90 3.91
CA LEU A 56 18.22 -3.86 5.24
C LEU A 56 17.44 -5.14 5.56
N ARG A 57 16.62 -5.63 4.62
CA ARG A 57 15.91 -6.92 4.77
C ARG A 57 16.89 -8.09 4.88
N LYS A 58 17.93 -8.11 4.06
CA LYS A 58 18.98 -9.14 4.04
C LYS A 58 19.79 -9.18 5.36
N VAL A 59 20.26 -8.03 5.85
CA VAL A 59 21.01 -7.91 7.10
C VAL A 59 20.15 -8.35 8.28
N ARG A 60 18.89 -7.97 8.30
CA ARG A 60 17.95 -8.40 9.35
C ARG A 60 17.44 -9.83 9.15
N LYS A 61 17.77 -10.50 8.04
CA LYS A 61 17.28 -11.83 7.66
C LYS A 61 15.75 -11.89 7.65
N LYS A 62 15.11 -10.86 7.10
CA LYS A 62 13.66 -10.73 7.02
C LYS A 62 13.21 -10.66 5.57
N LYS A 63 12.10 -11.32 5.27
CA LYS A 63 11.50 -11.30 3.94
C LYS A 63 10.76 -10.00 3.68
N PHE A 64 10.10 -9.46 4.73
CA PHE A 64 9.26 -8.28 4.63
C PHE A 64 9.71 -7.18 5.59
N ALA A 65 9.49 -5.94 5.17
CA ALA A 65 9.48 -4.78 6.05
C ALA A 65 8.12 -4.09 5.91
N TYR A 66 7.60 -3.44 6.94
CA TYR A 66 6.33 -2.71 6.87
C TYR A 66 6.36 -1.43 7.68
N GLY A 67 5.48 -0.48 7.35
CA GLY A 67 5.31 0.76 8.11
C GLY A 67 4.44 1.78 7.40
N GLY A 68 4.28 2.92 8.02
CA GLY A 68 3.85 4.13 7.36
C GLY A 68 2.46 4.66 7.65
N TYR A 69 1.59 3.96 8.36
CA TYR A 69 0.24 4.50 8.63
C TYR A 69 0.30 5.77 9.50
N LEU A 70 -0.25 6.87 8.96
CA LEU A 70 -0.24 8.23 9.53
C LEU A 70 1.16 8.79 9.79
N GLU A 71 2.16 8.30 9.10
CA GLU A 71 3.53 8.76 9.14
C GLU A 71 3.72 10.05 8.34
N ASP A 72 4.42 11.04 8.93
CA ASP A 72 4.82 12.24 8.20
C ASP A 72 6.09 11.97 7.38
N ARG A 73 5.95 11.91 6.07
CA ARG A 73 6.99 11.57 5.10
C ARG A 73 7.41 12.79 4.28
N SER A 74 8.21 13.65 4.86
CA SER A 74 8.68 14.89 4.21
C SER A 74 9.40 14.67 2.87
N TRP A 75 9.97 13.48 2.61
CA TRP A 75 10.62 13.15 1.33
C TRP A 75 9.63 13.01 0.16
N TYR A 76 8.33 12.95 0.40
CA TYR A 76 7.32 13.00 -0.67
C TYR A 76 7.36 14.31 -1.46
N ALA A 77 7.93 15.37 -0.88
CA ALA A 77 8.17 16.64 -1.57
C ALA A 77 9.09 16.53 -2.80
N ARG A 78 9.76 15.38 -3.00
CA ARG A 78 10.52 15.08 -4.21
C ARG A 78 9.64 14.91 -5.45
N SER A 79 8.38 14.51 -5.28
CA SER A 79 7.41 14.40 -6.38
C SER A 79 6.51 15.63 -6.44
N PRO A 80 6.35 16.24 -7.63
CA PRO A 80 5.43 17.35 -7.84
C PRO A 80 3.98 16.96 -7.56
N LEU A 81 3.64 15.67 -7.60
CA LEU A 81 2.30 15.14 -7.32
C LEU A 81 1.79 15.51 -5.91
N PHE A 82 2.69 15.52 -4.92
CA PHE A 82 2.30 15.78 -3.53
C PHE A 82 2.42 17.26 -3.16
N GLY A 83 3.13 18.07 -3.95
CA GLY A 83 3.42 19.46 -3.62
C GLY A 83 4.22 19.56 -2.31
N LYS A 84 4.18 20.74 -1.67
CA LYS A 84 4.92 20.97 -0.41
C LYS A 84 4.12 20.63 0.85
N GLN A 85 2.83 20.30 0.73
CA GLN A 85 1.91 20.22 1.86
C GLN A 85 1.40 18.80 2.17
N ARG A 86 1.52 17.87 1.21
CA ARG A 86 1.04 16.50 1.37
C ARG A 86 2.19 15.58 1.76
N SER A 87 2.23 15.19 3.03
CA SER A 87 3.29 14.35 3.59
C SER A 87 2.79 13.23 4.49
N ILE A 88 1.52 13.28 4.93
CA ILE A 88 0.97 12.27 5.86
C ILE A 88 0.49 11.06 5.07
N HIS A 89 1.15 9.93 5.25
CA HIS A 89 0.85 8.68 4.57
C HIS A 89 -0.41 8.00 5.14
N LEU A 90 -1.32 7.55 4.28
CA LEU A 90 -2.65 7.05 4.66
C LEU A 90 -2.78 5.52 4.60
N ALA A 91 -1.69 4.83 4.42
CA ALA A 91 -1.63 3.39 4.20
C ALA A 91 -0.60 2.70 5.10
N VAL A 92 -0.55 1.39 5.01
CA VAL A 92 0.65 0.63 5.35
C VAL A 92 1.35 0.24 4.05
N ASP A 93 2.67 0.46 3.99
CA ASP A 93 3.51 -0.11 2.96
C ASP A 93 4.13 -1.41 3.44
N VAL A 94 4.18 -2.41 2.56
CA VAL A 94 4.86 -3.69 2.81
C VAL A 94 5.92 -3.89 1.73
N TRP A 95 7.19 -3.68 2.07
CA TRP A 95 8.32 -3.87 1.17
C TRP A 95 8.70 -5.34 1.06
N ALA A 96 8.87 -5.80 -0.16
CA ALA A 96 9.28 -7.15 -0.51
C ALA A 96 10.11 -7.14 -1.80
N GLU A 97 10.49 -8.32 -2.28
CA GLU A 97 11.12 -8.45 -3.60
C GLU A 97 10.15 -8.09 -4.73
N GLU A 98 10.71 -7.56 -5.83
CA GLU A 98 9.94 -7.35 -7.07
C GLU A 98 9.23 -8.65 -7.49
N ASP A 99 8.09 -8.50 -8.15
CA ASP A 99 7.26 -9.61 -8.62
C ASP A 99 6.66 -10.52 -7.53
N THR A 100 6.83 -10.18 -6.24
CA THR A 100 6.16 -10.91 -5.15
C THR A 100 4.65 -10.90 -5.35
N SER A 101 4.01 -12.07 -5.24
CA SER A 101 2.57 -12.22 -5.41
C SER A 101 1.79 -11.53 -4.31
N VAL A 102 0.68 -10.89 -4.69
CA VAL A 102 -0.27 -10.20 -3.81
C VAL A 102 -1.62 -10.91 -3.87
N PHE A 103 -2.21 -11.17 -2.72
CA PHE A 103 -3.45 -11.93 -2.58
C PHE A 103 -4.54 -11.11 -1.89
N ALA A 104 -5.80 -11.41 -2.19
CA ALA A 104 -6.94 -10.80 -1.50
C ALA A 104 -7.05 -11.34 -0.07
N PRO A 105 -6.90 -10.49 0.97
CA PRO A 105 -7.01 -10.95 2.35
C PRO A 105 -8.42 -11.42 2.73
N ILE A 106 -9.44 -10.85 2.09
CA ILE A 106 -10.85 -11.16 2.25
C ILE A 106 -11.53 -11.14 0.89
N SER A 107 -12.65 -11.85 0.75
CA SER A 107 -13.42 -11.84 -0.50
C SER A 107 -14.03 -10.45 -0.75
N GLY A 108 -14.16 -10.09 -2.01
CA GLY A 108 -14.74 -8.83 -2.45
C GLY A 108 -15.06 -8.83 -3.93
N THR A 109 -15.42 -7.66 -4.44
CA THR A 109 -15.71 -7.44 -5.87
C THR A 109 -14.76 -6.36 -6.39
N ILE A 110 -14.22 -6.51 -7.59
CA ILE A 110 -13.42 -5.44 -8.21
C ILE A 110 -14.32 -4.23 -8.43
N HIS A 111 -14.13 -3.20 -7.60
CA HIS A 111 -14.81 -1.92 -7.74
C HIS A 111 -14.27 -1.15 -8.94
N SER A 112 -12.96 -0.98 -8.99
CA SER A 112 -12.27 -0.23 -10.04
C SER A 112 -10.77 -0.51 -10.05
N PHE A 113 -10.12 -0.12 -11.12
CA PHE A 113 -8.66 -0.18 -11.26
C PHE A 113 -8.18 0.87 -12.27
N ALA A 114 -6.91 1.24 -12.19
CA ALA A 114 -6.26 2.15 -13.14
C ALA A 114 -4.75 1.86 -13.21
N ASP A 115 -4.12 2.36 -14.27
CA ASP A 115 -2.67 2.57 -14.31
C ASP A 115 -2.42 4.06 -14.01
N ASN A 116 -2.11 4.37 -12.77
CA ASN A 116 -1.85 5.73 -12.29
C ASN A 116 -0.39 6.09 -12.57
N GLU A 117 -0.08 6.37 -13.82
CA GLU A 117 1.27 6.68 -14.27
C GLU A 117 1.82 7.99 -13.68
N GLY A 118 3.14 8.10 -13.66
CA GLY A 118 3.86 9.30 -13.26
C GLY A 118 4.73 9.11 -12.02
N PHE A 119 5.75 9.96 -11.94
CA PHE A 119 6.73 9.92 -10.85
C PHE A 119 6.08 10.20 -9.49
N GLY A 120 6.21 9.26 -8.58
CA GLY A 120 5.62 9.31 -7.24
C GLY A 120 4.18 8.84 -7.15
N ASN A 121 3.54 8.46 -8.27
CA ASN A 121 2.18 7.94 -8.29
C ASN A 121 2.16 6.43 -7.98
N TYR A 122 0.98 5.81 -8.02
CA TYR A 122 0.78 4.41 -7.67
C TYR A 122 1.21 3.41 -8.75
N GLY A 123 1.27 3.83 -10.04
CA GLY A 123 1.24 2.86 -11.13
C GLY A 123 -0.06 2.05 -11.13
N PRO A 124 -0.01 0.77 -11.51
CA PRO A 124 -1.17 -0.12 -11.50
C PRO A 124 -1.78 -0.26 -10.11
N THR A 125 -3.07 0.04 -10.02
CA THR A 125 -3.84 0.13 -8.78
C THR A 125 -5.13 -0.66 -8.91
N LEU A 126 -5.45 -1.46 -7.90
CA LEU A 126 -6.70 -2.22 -7.80
C LEU A 126 -7.47 -1.79 -6.55
N ILE A 127 -8.78 -1.59 -6.68
CA ILE A 127 -9.69 -1.33 -5.56
C ILE A 127 -10.73 -2.45 -5.51
N LEU A 128 -10.83 -3.12 -4.36
CA LEU A 128 -11.88 -4.09 -4.07
C LEU A 128 -12.92 -3.46 -3.16
N GLU A 129 -14.20 -3.72 -3.45
CA GLU A 129 -15.34 -3.45 -2.58
C GLU A 129 -15.66 -4.69 -1.75
N HIS A 130 -15.95 -4.47 -0.49
CA HIS A 130 -16.35 -5.50 0.47
C HIS A 130 -17.68 -5.12 1.10
N ASP A 131 -18.58 -6.10 1.21
CA ASP A 131 -19.80 -6.00 2.01
C ASP A 131 -19.75 -7.09 3.08
N ILE A 132 -19.59 -6.68 4.33
CA ILE A 132 -19.53 -7.57 5.48
C ILE A 132 -20.53 -7.11 6.51
N GLU A 133 -21.54 -7.95 6.76
CA GLU A 133 -22.64 -7.64 7.69
C GLU A 133 -23.36 -6.32 7.36
N GLY A 134 -23.47 -5.98 6.05
CA GLY A 134 -24.06 -4.74 5.56
C GLY A 134 -23.17 -3.49 5.74
N GLN A 135 -21.93 -3.68 6.13
CA GLN A 135 -20.91 -2.61 6.15
C GLN A 135 -20.11 -2.67 4.86
N ILE A 136 -20.28 -1.65 4.02
CA ILE A 136 -19.50 -1.49 2.79
C ILE A 136 -18.21 -0.72 3.11
N PHE A 137 -17.09 -1.22 2.62
CA PHE A 137 -15.79 -0.58 2.66
C PHE A 137 -14.92 -1.09 1.51
N TYR A 138 -13.76 -0.47 1.32
CA TYR A 138 -12.89 -0.74 0.20
C TYR A 138 -11.46 -1.03 0.67
N THR A 139 -10.76 -1.86 -0.11
CA THR A 139 -9.31 -2.01 0.01
C THR A 139 -8.65 -1.59 -1.29
N LEU A 140 -7.61 -0.76 -1.18
CA LEU A 140 -6.79 -0.32 -2.31
C LEU A 140 -5.44 -0.99 -2.24
N TYR A 141 -4.97 -1.48 -3.38
CA TYR A 141 -3.68 -2.11 -3.60
C TYR A 141 -2.92 -1.33 -4.68
N GLY A 142 -1.91 -0.57 -4.29
CA GLY A 142 -1.07 0.23 -5.18
C GLY A 142 0.28 -0.42 -5.46
N HIS A 143 0.99 0.11 -6.43
CA HIS A 143 2.33 -0.30 -6.89
C HIS A 143 2.40 -1.74 -7.42
N LEU A 144 1.29 -2.18 -8.04
CA LEU A 144 1.22 -3.49 -8.66
C LEU A 144 1.91 -3.51 -10.04
N SER A 145 2.12 -4.71 -10.59
CA SER A 145 2.69 -4.87 -11.92
C SER A 145 1.64 -4.66 -13.01
N ARG A 146 2.02 -3.98 -14.07
CA ARG A 146 1.20 -3.67 -15.24
C ARG A 146 0.68 -4.93 -15.94
N LYS A 147 1.41 -6.06 -15.86
CA LYS A 147 0.96 -7.36 -16.39
C LYS A 147 -0.35 -7.86 -15.79
N ASN A 148 -0.74 -7.37 -14.60
CA ASN A 148 -1.95 -7.82 -13.91
C ASN A 148 -3.22 -7.15 -14.43
N ILE A 149 -3.13 -5.93 -15.00
CA ILE A 149 -4.29 -5.13 -15.42
C ILE A 149 -5.18 -5.89 -16.40
N ALA A 150 -4.58 -6.67 -17.33
CA ALA A 150 -5.32 -7.42 -18.32
C ALA A 150 -6.27 -8.50 -17.73
N ASN A 151 -6.02 -8.91 -16.49
CA ASN A 151 -6.81 -9.92 -15.78
C ASN A 151 -7.96 -9.31 -14.96
N TRP A 152 -7.95 -7.99 -14.72
CA TRP A 152 -8.95 -7.33 -13.91
C TRP A 152 -10.19 -6.98 -14.74
N LYS A 153 -11.34 -7.20 -14.14
CA LYS A 153 -12.64 -6.83 -14.74
C LYS A 153 -13.53 -6.23 -13.65
N LYS A 154 -13.98 -4.99 -13.85
CA LYS A 154 -14.92 -4.32 -12.93
C LYS A 154 -16.16 -5.21 -12.71
N GLY A 155 -16.55 -5.40 -11.45
CA GLY A 155 -17.65 -6.27 -11.06
C GLY A 155 -17.28 -7.75 -10.89
N ALA A 156 -16.05 -8.17 -11.21
CA ALA A 156 -15.62 -9.54 -10.98
C ALA A 156 -15.48 -9.83 -9.49
N VAL A 157 -15.98 -10.99 -9.04
CA VAL A 157 -15.84 -11.46 -7.66
C VAL A 157 -14.44 -12.04 -7.48
N ILE A 158 -13.77 -11.63 -6.41
CA ILE A 158 -12.47 -12.12 -5.96
C ILE A 158 -12.66 -12.90 -4.66
N GLN A 159 -12.15 -14.10 -4.61
CA GLN A 159 -12.24 -14.92 -3.40
C GLN A 159 -11.08 -14.63 -2.45
N LYS A 160 -11.32 -14.78 -1.14
CA LYS A 160 -10.26 -14.76 -0.14
C LYS A 160 -9.14 -15.74 -0.51
N GLY A 161 -7.89 -15.25 -0.54
CA GLY A 161 -6.72 -16.04 -0.94
C GLY A 161 -6.50 -16.13 -2.45
N GLU A 162 -7.33 -15.51 -3.25
CA GLU A 162 -7.08 -15.40 -4.70
C GLU A 162 -5.96 -14.40 -4.97
N GLN A 163 -5.05 -14.75 -5.88
CA GLN A 163 -3.98 -13.84 -6.29
C GLN A 163 -4.58 -12.71 -7.12
N ILE A 164 -4.38 -11.48 -6.66
CA ILE A 164 -4.90 -10.26 -7.30
C ILE A 164 -3.85 -9.53 -8.11
N GLY A 165 -2.57 -9.83 -7.90
CA GLY A 165 -1.48 -9.20 -8.64
C GLY A 165 -0.10 -9.62 -8.16
N ASN A 166 0.88 -8.89 -8.61
CA ASN A 166 2.29 -8.96 -8.18
C ASN A 166 2.80 -7.54 -7.93
N LEU A 167 3.84 -7.39 -7.12
CA LEU A 167 4.52 -6.10 -6.96
C LEU A 167 5.18 -5.68 -8.27
N GLY A 168 4.99 -4.42 -8.65
CA GLY A 168 5.58 -3.82 -9.83
C GLY A 168 7.03 -3.40 -9.63
N MET A 169 7.80 -3.41 -10.72
CA MET A 169 9.14 -2.83 -10.78
C MET A 169 9.08 -1.30 -10.79
N MET A 170 10.17 -0.62 -10.44
CA MET A 170 10.28 0.85 -10.42
C MET A 170 9.82 1.50 -11.74
N SER A 171 10.03 0.85 -12.88
CA SER A 171 9.65 1.38 -14.21
C SER A 171 8.14 1.46 -14.44
N GLU A 172 7.33 0.86 -13.58
CA GLU A 172 5.87 0.80 -13.73
C GLU A 172 5.08 1.21 -12.48
N ASN A 173 5.72 1.24 -11.32
CA ASN A 173 5.07 1.43 -10.02
C ASN A 173 5.17 2.88 -9.48
N GLY A 174 5.44 3.85 -10.33
CA GLY A 174 5.63 5.25 -9.92
C GLY A 174 7.05 5.61 -9.47
N ASP A 175 8.04 4.81 -9.85
CA ASP A 175 9.45 4.97 -9.47
C ASP A 175 9.68 4.86 -7.95
N TRP A 176 9.09 3.81 -7.35
CA TRP A 176 9.28 3.44 -5.94
C TRP A 176 10.05 2.14 -5.79
N PRO A 177 10.77 1.92 -4.66
CA PRO A 177 11.20 0.58 -4.28
C PRO A 177 10.01 -0.37 -4.24
N ALA A 178 10.23 -1.64 -4.63
CA ALA A 178 9.13 -2.62 -4.69
C ALA A 178 8.44 -2.77 -3.33
N HIS A 179 7.16 -2.44 -3.29
CA HIS A 179 6.31 -2.57 -2.10
C HIS A 179 4.84 -2.64 -2.49
N LEU A 180 4.04 -3.15 -1.58
CA LEU A 180 2.58 -3.01 -1.62
C LEU A 180 2.19 -1.81 -0.79
N HIS A 181 1.48 -0.85 -1.39
CA HIS A 181 0.73 0.18 -0.68
C HIS A 181 -0.69 -0.34 -0.47
N ILE A 182 -1.11 -0.54 0.78
CA ILE A 182 -2.45 -1.04 1.09
C ILE A 182 -3.22 -0.07 1.99
N GLN A 183 -4.47 0.25 1.58
CA GLN A 183 -5.40 1.08 2.37
C GLN A 183 -6.69 0.33 2.65
N ILE A 184 -7.34 0.67 3.77
CA ILE A 184 -8.74 0.35 4.06
C ILE A 184 -9.51 1.67 4.07
N ILE A 185 -10.49 1.82 3.20
CA ILE A 185 -11.21 3.07 2.94
C ILE A 185 -12.70 2.85 3.19
N LYS A 186 -13.34 3.72 3.98
CA LYS A 186 -14.78 3.62 4.26
C LYS A 186 -15.63 4.15 3.11
N ASP A 187 -15.21 5.23 2.49
CA ASP A 187 -15.94 5.92 1.42
C ASP A 187 -14.95 6.43 0.37
N LEU A 188 -15.06 5.96 -0.85
CA LEU A 188 -14.25 6.40 -1.99
C LEU A 188 -14.63 7.79 -2.51
N GLN A 189 -15.73 8.39 -2.04
CA GLN A 189 -16.20 9.70 -2.46
C GLN A 189 -16.45 9.81 -3.99
N GLY A 190 -16.88 8.69 -4.58
CA GLY A 190 -17.10 8.58 -6.02
C GLY A 190 -15.85 8.44 -6.86
N MET A 191 -14.67 8.25 -6.25
CA MET A 191 -13.43 8.01 -6.99
C MET A 191 -13.36 6.57 -7.51
N GLU A 192 -12.74 6.38 -8.67
CA GLU A 192 -12.56 5.11 -9.33
C GLU A 192 -11.09 4.94 -9.75
N GLY A 193 -10.49 3.77 -9.47
CA GLY A 193 -9.12 3.42 -9.86
C GLY A 193 -8.02 4.19 -9.14
N ASP A 194 -8.37 5.16 -8.33
CA ASP A 194 -7.47 6.00 -7.54
C ASP A 194 -8.15 6.44 -6.23
N TYR A 195 -7.35 6.74 -5.22
CA TYR A 195 -7.75 7.38 -3.97
C TYR A 195 -6.52 8.02 -3.31
N PRO A 196 -6.64 9.17 -2.60
CA PRO A 196 -5.50 9.81 -1.97
C PRO A 196 -4.75 8.88 -0.99
N GLY A 197 -3.47 8.60 -1.29
CA GLY A 197 -2.57 7.85 -0.42
C GLY A 197 -1.78 8.72 0.55
N VAL A 198 -1.84 10.04 0.35
CA VAL A 198 -1.10 11.03 1.13
C VAL A 198 -1.98 12.24 1.39
N SER A 199 -2.08 12.65 2.65
CA SER A 199 -2.82 13.84 3.10
C SER A 199 -1.89 15.00 3.44
N SER A 200 -2.45 16.21 3.44
CA SER A 200 -1.86 17.33 4.16
C SER A 200 -2.17 17.23 5.66
N ILE A 201 -1.40 17.96 6.48
CA ILE A 201 -1.66 18.05 7.92
C ILE A 201 -3.05 18.65 8.21
N ASP A 202 -3.51 19.58 7.38
CA ASP A 202 -4.81 20.23 7.56
C ASP A 202 -5.99 19.27 7.34
N ASN A 203 -5.83 18.29 6.45
CA ASN A 203 -6.87 17.33 6.10
C ASN A 203 -6.72 15.98 6.81
N VAL A 204 -5.67 15.76 7.61
CA VAL A 204 -5.35 14.47 8.20
C VAL A 204 -6.48 13.91 9.06
N GLN A 205 -7.23 14.75 9.76
CA GLN A 205 -8.34 14.29 10.61
C GLN A 205 -9.47 13.66 9.80
N PHE A 206 -9.82 14.26 8.65
CA PHE A 206 -10.81 13.69 7.73
C PHE A 206 -10.35 12.30 7.24
N TYR A 207 -9.11 12.21 6.73
CA TYR A 207 -8.59 10.95 6.20
C TYR A 207 -8.39 9.89 7.29
N ARG A 208 -8.00 10.28 8.50
CA ARG A 208 -7.90 9.35 9.65
C ARG A 208 -9.24 8.69 9.99
N LEU A 209 -10.36 9.39 9.78
CA LEU A 209 -11.70 8.83 10.00
C LEU A 209 -12.14 7.94 8.84
N ASN A 210 -11.68 8.24 7.61
CA ASN A 210 -12.06 7.53 6.41
C ASN A 210 -11.12 6.38 6.04
N CYS A 211 -9.82 6.53 6.30
CA CYS A 211 -8.80 5.48 6.09
C CYS A 211 -8.47 4.81 7.42
N ILE A 212 -8.85 3.54 7.56
CA ILE A 212 -8.59 2.74 8.77
C ILE A 212 -7.15 2.18 8.71
N ASP A 213 -6.52 1.98 9.87
CA ASP A 213 -5.21 1.35 9.95
C ASP A 213 -5.25 -0.06 9.31
N PRO A 214 -4.52 -0.29 8.21
CA PRO A 214 -4.49 -1.60 7.54
C PRO A 214 -3.92 -2.73 8.40
N LYS A 215 -3.26 -2.43 9.52
CA LYS A 215 -2.76 -3.44 10.47
C LYS A 215 -3.88 -4.34 11.01
N PHE A 216 -5.12 -3.85 11.08
CA PHE A 216 -6.27 -4.69 11.43
C PHE A 216 -6.51 -5.84 10.44
N LEU A 217 -6.15 -5.67 9.17
CA LEU A 217 -6.28 -6.67 8.13
C LEU A 217 -4.97 -7.47 7.96
N LEU A 218 -3.82 -6.83 8.13
CA LEU A 218 -2.50 -7.43 7.86
C LEU A 218 -2.01 -8.35 8.98
N ARG A 219 -2.48 -8.18 10.21
CA ARG A 219 -2.16 -9.07 11.36
C ARG A 219 -0.67 -9.08 11.72
N PHE A 220 -0.03 -7.92 11.82
CA PHE A 220 1.34 -7.81 12.36
C PHE A 220 1.40 -8.10 13.85
#